data_5d35cf8e16a367fb7533121cc5d903f3
#
_entry.id   5d35cf8e16a367fb7533121cc5d903f3
#
_cell.length_a   1.000
_cell.length_b   1.000
_cell.length_c   1.000
_cell.angle_alpha   90.00
_cell.angle_beta   90.00
_cell.angle_gamma   90.00
#
_symmetry.space_group_name_H-M   'P 1'
#
loop_
_entity.id
_entity.type
_entity.pdbx_description
1 polymer ?
#
loop_
_entity_poly.entity_id
_entity_poly.type
_entity_poly.pdbx_seq_one_letter_code
_entity_poly.pdbx_strand_id
1 'polypeptide(L)'
;KMSEWAMLERYVDFRRTIKPTVIEVETNLISAELGYAGTLDRILSINGDLWLVDIKTSAAVYDHYDLQLVAYWNLWRTLNKVPDHEALNMRLGILWLNAKTKTYGKGEAIQGPGWQLVEASDSKERLNDLWGACRKMWHAVNANTKPRELSYALSHKIEQLEP
;
A
#
# COMPACT_ATOMS: atom_id res chain seq x y z
N LYS A 1 -5.13 -14.86 16.11
CA LYS A 1 -6.59 -15.17 16.00
C LYS A 1 -6.83 -15.99 14.73
N MET A 2 -7.93 -16.78 14.66
CA MET A 2 -8.23 -17.60 13.45
C MET A 2 -8.40 -16.74 12.18
N SER A 3 -8.93 -15.53 12.31
CA SER A 3 -9.04 -14.59 11.20
C SER A 3 -7.68 -14.16 10.60
N GLU A 4 -6.67 -14.02 11.42
CA GLU A 4 -5.31 -13.65 10.98
C GLU A 4 -4.66 -14.80 10.20
N TRP A 5 -4.85 -16.05 10.64
CA TRP A 5 -4.41 -17.23 9.92
C TRP A 5 -5.07 -17.34 8.54
N ALA A 6 -6.37 -17.11 8.45
CA ALA A 6 -7.07 -17.13 7.17
C ALA A 6 -6.51 -16.10 6.19
N MET A 7 -6.14 -14.91 6.65
CA MET A 7 -5.51 -13.89 5.79
C MET A 7 -4.12 -14.32 5.32
N LEU A 8 -3.33 -14.94 6.20
CA LEU A 8 -2.02 -15.48 5.85
C LEU A 8 -2.14 -16.61 4.81
N GLU A 9 -3.06 -17.55 5.01
CA GLU A 9 -3.33 -18.63 4.05
C GLU A 9 -3.71 -18.08 2.67
N ARG A 10 -4.56 -17.04 2.61
CA ARG A 10 -4.97 -16.38 1.37
C ARG A 10 -3.80 -15.66 0.68
N TYR A 11 -2.92 -15.04 1.45
CA TYR A 11 -1.69 -14.45 0.92
C TYR A 11 -0.75 -15.53 0.34
N VAL A 12 -0.60 -16.65 1.04
CA VAL A 12 0.20 -17.78 0.54
C VAL A 12 -0.40 -18.36 -0.73
N ASP A 13 -1.74 -18.49 -0.80
CA ASP A 13 -2.43 -18.96 -2.00
C ASP A 13 -2.25 -17.99 -3.19
N PHE A 14 -2.38 -16.68 -2.97
CA PHE A 14 -2.04 -15.66 -3.97
C PHE A 14 -0.61 -15.85 -4.49
N ARG A 15 0.37 -16.01 -3.59
CA ARG A 15 1.78 -16.20 -3.96
C ARG A 15 2.00 -17.47 -4.77
N ARG A 16 1.31 -18.55 -4.47
CA ARG A 16 1.40 -19.83 -5.19
C ARG A 16 0.71 -19.79 -6.55
N THR A 17 -0.43 -19.13 -6.63
CA THR A 17 -1.27 -19.05 -7.84
C THR A 17 -0.69 -18.07 -8.85
N ILE A 18 -0.37 -16.85 -8.43
CA ILE A 18 0.10 -15.78 -9.32
C ILE A 18 1.62 -15.87 -9.56
N LYS A 19 2.37 -16.39 -8.58
CA LYS A 19 3.84 -16.52 -8.61
C LYS A 19 4.55 -15.20 -8.94
N PRO A 20 4.18 -14.09 -8.27
CA PRO A 20 4.81 -12.81 -8.54
C PRO A 20 6.28 -12.83 -8.13
N THR A 21 7.13 -12.16 -8.89
CA THR A 21 8.48 -11.82 -8.44
C THR A 21 8.39 -10.62 -7.51
N VAL A 22 8.94 -10.73 -6.32
CA VAL A 22 8.99 -9.62 -5.34
C VAL A 22 10.22 -8.77 -5.64
N ILE A 23 10.00 -7.46 -5.81
CA ILE A 23 11.06 -6.49 -6.08
C ILE A 23 11.36 -5.68 -4.82
N GLU A 24 10.31 -5.15 -4.17
CA GLU A 24 10.43 -4.41 -2.91
C GLU A 24 9.40 -4.87 -1.88
N VAL A 25 9.76 -4.74 -0.60
CA VAL A 25 8.94 -5.15 0.55
C VAL A 25 9.08 -4.10 1.65
N GLU A 26 7.95 -3.61 2.19
CA GLU A 26 7.90 -2.70 3.35
C GLU A 26 8.88 -1.52 3.20
N THR A 27 8.88 -0.89 2.02
CA THR A 27 9.84 0.18 1.71
C THR A 27 9.36 1.52 2.27
N ASN A 28 10.18 2.11 3.15
CA ASN A 28 9.93 3.44 3.68
C ASN A 28 10.30 4.51 2.65
N LEU A 29 9.32 5.34 2.28
CA LEU A 29 9.45 6.41 1.32
C LEU A 29 9.26 7.75 2.03
N ILE A 30 10.27 8.63 1.93
CA ILE A 30 10.25 9.96 2.56
C ILE A 30 10.71 10.97 1.52
N SER A 31 9.89 11.96 1.23
CA SER A 31 10.24 13.04 0.30
C SER A 31 10.00 14.41 0.92
N ALA A 32 11.08 15.16 1.15
CA ALA A 32 11.00 16.56 1.57
C ALA A 32 10.40 17.43 0.46
N GLU A 33 10.67 17.12 -0.81
CA GLU A 33 10.11 17.82 -1.97
C GLU A 33 8.59 17.70 -2.03
N LEU A 34 8.08 16.46 -1.89
CA LEU A 34 6.64 16.21 -1.88
C LEU A 34 5.98 16.55 -0.54
N GLY A 35 6.76 16.67 0.54
CA GLY A 35 6.29 17.05 1.87
C GLY A 35 5.46 15.99 2.58
N TYR A 36 5.66 14.71 2.25
CA TYR A 36 5.03 13.59 2.96
C TYR A 36 5.89 12.32 2.87
N ALA A 37 5.50 11.34 3.68
CA ALA A 37 6.15 10.03 3.78
C ALA A 37 5.11 8.93 3.84
N GLY A 38 5.56 7.70 3.62
CA GLY A 38 4.74 6.50 3.77
C GLY A 38 5.59 5.24 3.64
N THR A 39 4.97 4.11 3.95
CA THR A 39 5.59 2.79 3.74
C THR A 39 4.75 2.05 2.71
N LEU A 40 5.34 1.73 1.57
CA LEU A 40 4.68 0.87 0.59
C LEU A 40 4.83 -0.60 1.01
N ASP A 41 3.79 -1.40 0.77
CA ASP A 41 3.83 -2.82 1.14
C ASP A 41 4.69 -3.63 0.16
N ARG A 42 4.41 -3.54 -1.14
CA ARG A 42 5.08 -4.38 -2.16
C ARG A 42 5.24 -3.67 -3.51
N ILE A 43 6.40 -3.89 -4.11
CA ILE A 43 6.56 -3.79 -5.57
C ILE A 43 6.72 -5.21 -6.10
N LEU A 44 5.87 -5.59 -7.04
CA LEU A 44 5.82 -6.93 -7.63
C LEU A 44 5.98 -6.85 -9.14
N SER A 45 6.60 -7.88 -9.75
CA SER A 45 6.44 -8.14 -11.17
C SER A 45 5.47 -9.32 -11.34
N ILE A 46 4.39 -9.10 -12.09
CA ILE A 46 3.36 -10.09 -12.39
C ILE A 46 3.24 -10.19 -13.91
N ASN A 47 3.57 -11.33 -14.48
CA ASN A 47 3.57 -11.58 -15.94
C ASN A 47 4.37 -10.55 -16.76
N GLY A 48 5.42 -9.96 -16.16
CA GLY A 48 6.26 -8.93 -16.79
C GLY A 48 5.82 -7.49 -16.47
N ASP A 49 4.61 -7.27 -16.00
CA ASP A 49 4.13 -5.96 -15.58
C ASP A 49 4.63 -5.63 -14.17
N LEU A 50 5.02 -4.38 -13.97
CA LEU A 50 5.40 -3.86 -12.66
C LEU A 50 4.14 -3.36 -11.92
N TRP A 51 3.97 -3.80 -10.70
CA TRP A 51 2.83 -3.48 -9.84
C TRP A 51 3.30 -2.86 -8.52
N LEU A 52 2.70 -1.74 -8.14
CA LEU A 52 2.68 -1.27 -6.76
C LEU A 52 1.43 -1.82 -6.10
N VAL A 53 1.62 -2.62 -5.06
CA VAL A 53 0.53 -3.35 -4.40
C VAL A 53 0.49 -3.01 -2.93
N ASP A 54 -0.69 -2.62 -2.46
CA ASP A 54 -0.99 -2.43 -1.05
C ASP A 54 -1.90 -3.56 -0.56
N ILE A 55 -1.60 -4.14 0.61
CA ILE A 55 -2.29 -5.32 1.13
C ILE A 55 -3.39 -4.88 2.11
N LYS A 56 -4.63 -5.30 1.85
CA LYS A 56 -5.77 -4.95 2.69
C LYS A 56 -6.51 -6.19 3.21
N THR A 57 -6.84 -6.15 4.51
CA THR A 57 -7.65 -7.17 5.21
C THR A 57 -9.02 -6.65 5.61
N SER A 58 -9.40 -5.46 5.15
CA SER A 58 -10.66 -4.78 5.42
C SER A 58 -11.89 -5.56 4.94
N ALA A 59 -13.07 -5.20 5.44
CA ALA A 59 -14.34 -5.83 5.04
C ALA A 59 -14.75 -5.51 3.59
N ALA A 60 -14.20 -4.45 3.00
CA ALA A 60 -14.42 -4.04 1.61
C ALA A 60 -13.19 -3.32 1.06
N VAL A 61 -13.10 -3.17 -0.26
CA VAL A 61 -12.20 -2.22 -0.90
C VAL A 61 -12.89 -0.86 -0.90
N TYR A 62 -12.15 0.18 -0.51
CA TYR A 62 -12.67 1.54 -0.38
C TYR A 62 -11.96 2.47 -1.36
N ASP A 63 -12.68 3.42 -1.95
CA ASP A 63 -12.17 4.34 -2.98
C ASP A 63 -10.92 5.13 -2.55
N HIS A 64 -10.79 5.43 -1.24
CA HIS A 64 -9.60 6.13 -0.74
C HIS A 64 -8.32 5.30 -0.78
N TYR A 65 -8.40 3.99 -1.00
CA TYR A 65 -7.20 3.15 -1.20
C TYR A 65 -6.47 3.49 -2.50
N ASP A 66 -7.20 3.86 -3.54
CA ASP A 66 -6.61 4.32 -4.80
C ASP A 66 -5.80 5.62 -4.60
N LEU A 67 -6.25 6.51 -3.70
CA LEU A 67 -5.49 7.71 -3.32
C LEU A 67 -4.20 7.38 -2.55
N GLN A 68 -4.23 6.34 -1.73
CA GLN A 68 -3.02 5.84 -1.05
C GLN A 68 -2.02 5.27 -2.06
N LEU A 69 -2.49 4.48 -3.02
CA LEU A 69 -1.66 3.91 -4.07
C LEU A 69 -0.96 5.00 -4.89
N VAL A 70 -1.68 6.03 -5.35
CA VAL A 70 -1.08 7.12 -6.13
C VAL A 70 -0.13 7.96 -5.29
N ALA A 71 -0.38 8.13 -3.99
CA ALA A 71 0.55 8.80 -3.09
C ALA A 71 1.89 8.04 -2.99
N TYR A 72 1.85 6.71 -2.82
CA TYR A 72 3.04 5.87 -2.80
C TYR A 72 3.75 5.84 -4.16
N TRP A 73 2.99 5.77 -5.26
CA TRP A 73 3.54 5.85 -6.61
C TRP A 73 4.31 7.15 -6.84
N ASN A 74 3.76 8.30 -6.41
CA ASN A 74 4.46 9.59 -6.49
C ASN A 74 5.76 9.60 -5.67
N LEU A 75 5.72 9.08 -4.44
CA LEU A 75 6.92 8.97 -3.61
C LEU A 75 7.96 8.08 -4.29
N TRP A 76 7.56 6.90 -4.72
CA TRP A 76 8.46 5.92 -5.31
C TRP A 76 9.12 6.44 -6.58
N ARG A 77 8.34 6.99 -7.54
CA ARG A 77 8.89 7.53 -8.78
C ARG A 77 9.82 8.71 -8.56
N THR A 78 9.49 9.61 -7.62
CA THR A 78 10.32 10.78 -7.29
C THR A 78 11.65 10.36 -6.69
N LEU A 79 11.64 9.44 -5.73
CA LEU A 79 12.85 8.98 -5.04
C LEU A 79 13.75 8.15 -5.95
N ASN A 80 13.19 7.34 -6.82
CA ASN A 80 13.95 6.53 -7.79
C ASN A 80 14.26 7.28 -9.09
N LYS A 81 13.84 8.55 -9.22
CA LYS A 81 14.03 9.38 -10.41
C LYS A 81 13.55 8.71 -11.70
N VAL A 82 12.43 8.00 -11.59
CA VAL A 82 11.85 7.27 -12.73
C VAL A 82 11.20 8.28 -13.68
N PRO A 83 11.52 8.24 -14.99
CA PRO A 83 10.88 9.10 -15.97
C PRO A 83 9.36 8.86 -16.02
N ASP A 84 8.58 9.92 -16.25
CA ASP A 84 7.12 9.86 -16.24
C ASP A 84 6.55 8.78 -17.16
N HIS A 85 7.10 8.64 -18.37
CA HIS A 85 6.65 7.63 -19.34
C HIS A 85 6.89 6.18 -18.87
N GLU A 86 7.94 5.92 -18.08
CA GLU A 86 8.19 4.60 -17.48
C GLU A 86 7.32 4.39 -16.25
N ALA A 87 7.17 5.42 -15.41
CA ALA A 87 6.34 5.36 -14.23
C ALA A 87 4.86 5.11 -14.56
N LEU A 88 4.37 5.63 -15.69
CA LEU A 88 3.00 5.40 -16.15
C LEU A 88 2.70 3.92 -16.46
N ASN A 89 3.72 3.12 -16.78
CA ASN A 89 3.56 1.69 -17.06
C ASN A 89 3.38 0.85 -15.78
N MET A 90 3.74 1.39 -14.59
CA MET A 90 3.52 0.68 -13.33
C MET A 90 2.01 0.60 -13.04
N ARG A 91 1.50 -0.58 -12.76
CA ARG A 91 0.11 -0.79 -12.36
C ARG A 91 -0.05 -0.57 -10.86
N LEU A 92 -1.20 -0.05 -10.45
CA LEU A 92 -1.54 0.21 -9.05
C LEU A 92 -2.63 -0.76 -8.63
N GLY A 93 -2.46 -1.48 -7.52
CA GLY A 93 -3.43 -2.47 -7.11
C GLY A 93 -3.51 -2.71 -5.62
N ILE A 94 -4.69 -3.14 -5.19
CA ILE A 94 -4.98 -3.59 -3.83
C ILE A 94 -5.02 -5.10 -3.83
N LEU A 95 -4.16 -5.75 -3.05
CA LEU A 95 -4.31 -7.16 -2.74
C LEU A 95 -5.27 -7.30 -1.55
N TRP A 96 -6.53 -7.53 -1.87
CA TRP A 96 -7.57 -7.67 -0.87
C TRP A 96 -7.69 -9.11 -0.38
N LEU A 97 -7.23 -9.37 0.84
CA LEU A 97 -7.18 -10.71 1.43
C LEU A 97 -8.50 -11.14 2.11
N ASN A 98 -9.48 -10.27 2.18
CA ASN A 98 -10.80 -10.58 2.72
C ASN A 98 -11.90 -10.53 1.64
N ALA A 99 -11.54 -10.87 0.42
CA ALA A 99 -12.47 -10.90 -0.69
C ALA A 99 -13.60 -11.91 -0.40
N LYS A 100 -14.82 -11.39 -0.41
CA LYS A 100 -16.02 -12.22 -0.28
C LYS A 100 -16.25 -12.91 -1.62
N THR A 101 -16.12 -14.19 -1.61
CA THR A 101 -16.51 -15.02 -2.73
C THR A 101 -18.03 -15.20 -2.75
N LYS A 102 -18.61 -15.44 -3.93
CA LYS A 102 -20.06 -15.62 -4.07
C LYS A 102 -20.52 -16.78 -3.18
N THR A 103 -21.42 -16.49 -2.25
CA THR A 103 -22.18 -17.51 -1.54
C THR A 103 -23.41 -17.85 -2.36
N TYR A 104 -23.57 -19.11 -2.71
CA TYR A 104 -24.80 -19.62 -3.33
C TYR A 104 -25.68 -20.20 -2.21
N GLY A 105 -26.83 -19.52 -1.93
CA GLY A 105 -27.84 -20.03 -0.99
C GLY A 105 -27.53 -19.83 0.50
N LYS A 106 -28.49 -20.20 1.34
CA LYS A 106 -28.32 -20.12 2.81
C LYS A 106 -27.40 -21.25 3.30
N GLY A 107 -26.26 -20.88 3.87
CA GLY A 107 -25.35 -21.81 4.51
C GLY A 107 -24.31 -22.46 3.60
N GLU A 108 -24.13 -21.99 2.38
CA GLU A 108 -23.16 -22.55 1.45
C GLU A 108 -21.73 -22.03 1.66
N ALA A 109 -20.79 -22.89 1.29
CA ALA A 109 -19.37 -22.61 1.40
C ALA A 109 -18.96 -21.41 0.54
N ILE A 110 -18.04 -20.62 1.05
CA ILE A 110 -17.40 -19.53 0.30
C ILE A 110 -16.66 -20.15 -0.89
N GLN A 111 -17.04 -19.76 -2.11
CA GLN A 111 -16.36 -20.21 -3.33
C GLN A 111 -15.29 -19.18 -3.75
N GLY A 112 -14.09 -19.70 -4.00
CA GLY A 112 -12.95 -18.94 -4.47
C GLY A 112 -11.84 -18.78 -3.41
N PRO A 113 -10.70 -18.21 -3.79
CA PRO A 113 -9.50 -18.20 -2.95
C PRO A 113 -9.59 -17.26 -1.75
N GLY A 114 -10.64 -16.44 -1.65
CA GLY A 114 -10.81 -15.45 -0.59
C GLY A 114 -9.85 -14.26 -0.69
N TRP A 115 -9.11 -14.14 -1.78
CA TRP A 115 -8.31 -12.97 -2.13
C TRP A 115 -8.66 -12.45 -3.53
N GLN A 116 -8.38 -11.20 -3.76
CA GLN A 116 -8.51 -10.56 -5.07
C GLN A 116 -7.44 -9.50 -5.24
N LEU A 117 -6.79 -9.48 -6.40
CA LEU A 117 -5.96 -8.35 -6.81
C LEU A 117 -6.87 -7.38 -7.59
N VAL A 118 -7.16 -6.23 -6.99
CA VAL A 118 -8.04 -5.20 -7.55
C VAL A 118 -7.17 -4.08 -8.06
N GLU A 119 -7.22 -3.82 -9.36
CA GLU A 119 -6.51 -2.69 -9.95
C GLU A 119 -7.26 -1.38 -9.64
N ALA A 120 -6.51 -0.28 -9.49
CA ALA A 120 -7.10 1.03 -9.26
C ALA A 120 -8.11 1.39 -10.36
N SER A 121 -9.25 1.92 -9.93
CA SER A 121 -10.43 2.12 -10.79
C SER A 121 -10.31 3.30 -11.74
N ASP A 122 -9.48 4.28 -11.39
CA ASP A 122 -9.29 5.52 -12.16
C ASP A 122 -7.88 5.62 -12.77
N SER A 123 -7.71 6.53 -13.73
CA SER A 123 -6.39 6.84 -14.27
C SER A 123 -5.47 7.48 -13.24
N LYS A 124 -4.17 7.28 -13.38
CA LYS A 124 -3.18 7.88 -12.48
C LYS A 124 -3.24 9.40 -12.46
N GLU A 125 -3.54 10.02 -13.60
CA GLU A 125 -3.70 11.47 -13.72
C GLU A 125 -4.86 11.95 -12.84
N ARG A 126 -6.03 11.33 -12.97
CA ARG A 126 -7.20 11.67 -12.15
C ARG A 126 -6.96 11.42 -10.66
N LEU A 127 -6.37 10.29 -10.30
CA LEU A 127 -6.04 9.97 -8.90
C LEU A 127 -5.02 10.97 -8.34
N ASN A 128 -4.06 11.40 -9.15
CA ASN A 128 -3.07 12.40 -8.76
C ASN A 128 -3.70 13.79 -8.51
N ASP A 129 -4.66 14.19 -9.34
CA ASP A 129 -5.42 15.44 -9.15
C ASP A 129 -6.24 15.39 -7.87
N LEU A 130 -6.93 14.27 -7.61
CA LEU A 130 -7.70 14.05 -6.38
C LEU A 130 -6.79 14.05 -5.15
N TRP A 131 -5.64 13.38 -5.21
CA TRP A 131 -4.64 13.39 -4.14
C TRP A 131 -4.12 14.80 -3.87
N GLY A 132 -3.82 15.56 -4.92
CA GLY A 132 -3.41 16.96 -4.84
C GLY A 132 -4.47 17.84 -4.15
N ALA A 133 -5.74 17.64 -4.47
CA ALA A 133 -6.85 18.33 -3.82
C ALA A 133 -6.98 17.98 -2.33
N CYS A 134 -6.88 16.70 -1.99
CA CYS A 134 -6.88 16.24 -0.60
C CYS A 134 -5.73 16.86 0.21
N ARG A 135 -4.53 16.93 -0.34
CA ARG A 135 -3.37 17.58 0.30
C ARG A 135 -3.59 19.07 0.52
N LYS A 136 -4.12 19.78 -0.47
CA LYS A 136 -4.44 21.21 -0.34
C LYS A 136 -5.45 21.45 0.77
N MET A 137 -6.50 20.63 0.82
CA MET A 137 -7.52 20.70 1.89
C MET A 137 -6.91 20.43 3.27
N TRP A 138 -6.08 19.38 3.37
CA TRP A 138 -5.41 19.04 4.63
C TRP A 138 -4.52 20.19 5.12
N HIS A 139 -3.72 20.80 4.24
CA HIS A 139 -2.86 21.93 4.58
C HIS A 139 -3.67 23.17 4.98
N ALA A 140 -4.79 23.44 4.33
CA ALA A 140 -5.66 24.57 4.70
C ALA A 140 -6.27 24.39 6.08
N VAL A 141 -6.74 23.19 6.40
CA VAL A 141 -7.36 22.87 7.71
C VAL A 141 -6.29 22.85 8.81
N ASN A 142 -5.07 22.42 8.52
CA ASN A 142 -4.00 22.23 9.50
C ASN A 142 -2.93 23.34 9.45
N ALA A 143 -3.19 24.48 8.81
CA ALA A 143 -2.22 25.56 8.61
C ALA A 143 -1.58 26.06 9.91
N ASN A 144 -2.31 26.00 11.02
CA ASN A 144 -1.84 26.45 12.33
C ASN A 144 -1.45 25.28 13.26
N THR A 145 -1.48 24.05 12.77
CA THR A 145 -1.13 22.86 13.57
C THR A 145 0.40 22.73 13.62
N LYS A 146 0.96 22.91 14.81
CA LYS A 146 2.38 22.61 15.02
C LYS A 146 2.58 21.10 15.13
N PRO A 147 3.64 20.53 14.54
CA PRO A 147 4.01 19.16 14.80
C PRO A 147 4.16 18.94 16.30
N ARG A 148 3.66 17.80 16.80
CA ARG A 148 3.86 17.43 18.20
C ARG A 148 5.35 17.10 18.37
N GLU A 149 6.06 17.94 19.12
CA GLU A 149 7.42 17.61 19.52
C GLU A 149 7.36 16.49 20.57
N LEU A 150 7.88 15.34 20.20
CA LEU A 150 8.08 14.24 21.12
C LEU A 150 9.53 14.31 21.57
N SER A 151 9.76 14.78 22.79
CA SER A 151 11.08 14.63 23.42
C SER A 151 11.21 13.21 23.96
N TYR A 152 11.98 12.38 23.28
CA TYR A 152 12.43 11.11 23.84
C TYR A 152 13.73 11.34 24.59
N ALA A 153 13.76 10.99 25.87
CA ALA A 153 15.02 10.79 26.56
C ALA A 153 15.64 9.51 26.00
N LEU A 154 16.50 9.64 25.00
CA LEU A 154 17.32 8.54 24.52
C LEU A 154 18.44 8.27 25.52
N SER A 155 18.12 7.58 26.61
CA SER A 155 19.17 7.00 27.49
C SER A 155 19.44 5.58 26.98
N HIS A 156 20.33 5.45 26.00
CA HIS A 156 20.95 4.16 25.72
C HIS A 156 22.05 3.95 26.75
N LYS A 157 21.82 3.12 27.77
CA LYS A 157 22.90 2.47 28.48
C LYS A 157 23.52 1.47 27.52
N ILE A 158 24.63 1.81 26.91
CA ILE A 158 25.52 0.83 26.30
C ILE A 158 26.13 0.07 27.48
N GLU A 159 25.59 -1.12 27.77
CA GLU A 159 26.30 -2.07 28.57
C GLU A 159 27.58 -2.44 27.79
N GLN A 160 28.72 -1.96 28.25
CA GLN A 160 30.00 -2.41 27.73
C GLN A 160 30.06 -3.91 28.00
N LEU A 161 29.98 -4.71 26.94
CA LEU A 161 30.41 -6.11 27.01
C LEU A 161 31.89 -6.07 27.27
N GLU A 162 32.29 -6.36 28.52
CA GLU A 162 33.67 -6.59 28.84
C GLU A 162 34.20 -7.81 28.07
N PRO A 163 35.47 -7.77 27.59
CA PRO A 163 36.03 -8.80 26.74
C PRO A 163 36.19 -10.16 27.45
#